data_e2c1590339736f44d3017257ad7e6696
#
_entry.id   e2c1590339736f44d3017257ad7e6696
#
_cell.length_a   1.000
_cell.length_b   1.000
_cell.length_c   1.000
_cell.angle_alpha   90.00
_cell.angle_beta   90.00
_cell.angle_gamma   90.00
#
_symmetry.space_group_name_H-M   'P 1'
#
loop_
_entity.id
_entity.type
_entity.pdbx_description
1 polymer ?
#
loop_
_entity_poly.entity_id
_entity_poly.type
_entity_poly.pdbx_seq_one_letter_code
_entity_poly.pdbx_strand_id
1 'polypeptide(L)'
;MLPSICVMDQRRRIERALKSCLDLAVAAPCPPRLAQAMRHAVFPGGARLRPELCLAVAGACGDAHPALAEAAAVSIELMHCASLVYDDLPCFDDAAIRRSE
;
A
#
# COMPACT_ATOMS: atom_id res chain seq x y z
N MET A 1 4.30 -15.79 -20.08
CA MET A 1 4.64 -16.92 -19.27
C MET A 1 4.00 -16.92 -17.91
N LEU A 2 3.89 -15.80 -17.28
CA LEU A 2 3.25 -15.76 -15.98
C LEU A 2 1.75 -15.90 -16.13
N PRO A 3 1.16 -16.91 -15.51
CA PRO A 3 -0.29 -17.03 -15.52
C PRO A 3 -0.94 -15.96 -14.65
N SER A 4 -2.22 -15.77 -14.82
CA SER A 4 -2.97 -14.79 -14.03
C SER A 4 -2.90 -15.10 -12.54
N ILE A 5 -2.65 -16.34 -12.19
CA ILE A 5 -2.53 -16.76 -10.79
C ILE A 5 -1.33 -16.08 -10.12
N CYS A 6 -0.26 -15.80 -10.86
CA CYS A 6 0.88 -15.10 -10.32
C CYS A 6 0.54 -13.65 -9.96
N VAL A 7 -0.29 -13.03 -10.78
CA VAL A 7 -0.75 -11.66 -10.51
C VAL A 7 -1.57 -11.63 -9.22
N MET A 8 -2.44 -12.62 -9.04
CA MET A 8 -3.24 -12.72 -7.82
C MET A 8 -2.38 -12.96 -6.59
N ASP A 9 -1.33 -13.79 -6.73
CA ASP A 9 -0.40 -14.03 -5.65
C ASP A 9 0.36 -12.77 -5.27
N GLN A 10 0.76 -11.98 -6.26
CA GLN A 10 1.42 -10.72 -6.01
C GLN A 10 0.52 -9.76 -5.26
N ARG A 11 -0.75 -9.70 -5.63
CA ARG A 11 -1.70 -8.84 -4.96
C ARG A 11 -1.88 -9.25 -3.49
N ARG A 12 -2.01 -10.54 -3.23
CA ARG A 12 -2.09 -11.04 -1.86
C ARG A 12 -0.85 -10.70 -1.07
N ARG A 13 0.30 -10.85 -1.70
CA ARG A 13 1.58 -10.56 -1.09
C ARG A 13 1.66 -9.09 -0.69
N ILE A 14 1.21 -8.21 -1.58
CA ILE A 14 1.19 -6.77 -1.31
C ILE A 14 0.25 -6.45 -0.16
N GLU A 15 -0.98 -6.97 -0.19
CA GLU A 15 -1.95 -6.69 0.85
C GLU A 15 -1.48 -7.20 2.20
N ARG A 16 -0.87 -8.37 2.23
CA ARG A 16 -0.34 -8.94 3.47
C ARG A 16 0.80 -8.11 4.00
N ALA A 17 1.70 -7.68 3.14
CA ALA A 17 2.83 -6.87 3.54
C ALA A 17 2.40 -5.50 4.06
N LEU A 18 1.42 -4.89 3.41
CA LEU A 18 0.85 -3.62 3.86
C LEU A 18 0.20 -3.77 5.23
N LYS A 19 -0.57 -4.85 5.42
CA LYS A 19 -1.22 -5.09 6.69
C LYS A 19 -0.21 -5.28 7.80
N SER A 20 0.84 -6.08 7.56
CA SER A 20 1.88 -6.31 8.56
C SER A 20 2.60 -5.02 8.93
N CYS A 21 2.93 -4.22 7.93
CA CYS A 21 3.61 -2.95 8.17
C CYS A 21 2.74 -2.00 8.98
N LEU A 22 1.46 -1.92 8.63
CA LEU A 22 0.54 -1.04 9.32
C LEU A 22 0.27 -1.52 10.75
N ASP A 23 0.15 -2.84 10.94
CA ASP A 23 -0.04 -3.39 12.27
C ASP A 23 1.11 -3.03 13.22
N LEU A 24 2.34 -3.05 12.69
CA LEU A 24 3.49 -2.62 13.48
C LEU A 24 3.41 -1.14 13.83
N ALA A 25 3.02 -0.32 12.86
CA ALA A 25 2.97 1.12 13.06
C ALA A 25 1.88 1.53 14.04
N VAL A 26 0.75 0.81 14.06
CA VAL A 26 -0.37 1.16 14.93
C VAL A 26 -0.39 0.38 16.24
N ALA A 27 0.66 -0.39 16.51
CA ALA A 27 0.75 -1.10 17.77
C ALA A 27 0.85 -0.09 18.91
N ALA A 28 0.43 -0.53 20.12
CA ALA A 28 0.53 0.33 21.28
C ALA A 28 1.95 0.87 21.42
N PRO A 29 2.16 2.15 21.77
CA PRO A 29 1.17 3.09 22.33
C PRO A 29 0.52 4.03 21.31
N CYS A 30 0.32 3.59 20.09
CA CYS A 30 -0.32 4.45 19.08
C CYS A 30 -1.74 4.83 19.53
N PRO A 31 -2.11 6.11 19.50
CA PRO A 31 -3.47 6.52 19.87
C PRO A 31 -4.51 5.87 18.98
N PRO A 32 -5.64 5.43 19.53
CA PRO A 32 -6.65 4.71 18.73
C PRO A 32 -7.19 5.47 17.53
N ARG A 33 -7.38 6.78 17.66
CA ARG A 33 -7.89 7.58 16.55
C ARG A 33 -6.88 7.66 15.41
N LEU A 34 -5.60 7.79 15.76
CA LEU A 34 -4.54 7.81 14.77
C LEU A 34 -4.44 6.47 14.07
N ALA A 35 -4.52 5.37 14.83
CA ALA A 35 -4.49 4.04 14.26
C ALA A 35 -5.63 3.85 13.27
N GLN A 36 -6.83 4.29 13.63
CA GLN A 36 -8.00 4.18 12.77
C GLN A 36 -7.82 4.99 11.49
N ALA A 37 -7.30 6.20 11.62
CA ALA A 37 -7.06 7.08 10.47
C ALA A 37 -6.03 6.47 9.53
N MET A 38 -4.97 5.88 10.08
CA MET A 38 -3.94 5.24 9.26
C MET A 38 -4.50 4.04 8.52
N ARG A 39 -5.30 3.22 9.18
CA ARG A 39 -5.92 2.08 8.51
C ARG A 39 -6.87 2.53 7.41
N HIS A 40 -7.63 3.58 7.66
CA HIS A 40 -8.55 4.13 6.67
C HIS A 40 -7.79 4.69 5.46
N ALA A 41 -6.62 5.27 5.69
CA ALA A 41 -5.81 5.82 4.61
C ALA A 41 -5.31 4.74 3.65
N VAL A 42 -5.05 3.54 4.17
CA VAL A 42 -4.48 2.45 3.39
C VAL A 42 -5.53 1.47 2.91
N PHE A 43 -6.53 1.18 3.73
CA PHE A 43 -7.55 0.17 3.43
C PHE A 43 -8.96 0.76 3.45
N PRO A 44 -9.86 0.24 2.61
CA PRO A 44 -9.58 -0.66 1.51
C PRO A 44 -8.78 0.09 0.45
N GLY A 45 -7.89 -0.58 -0.21
CA GLY A 45 -7.05 0.11 -1.17
C GLY A 45 -7.70 0.26 -2.52
N GLY A 46 -7.00 0.93 -3.41
CA GLY A 46 -7.37 0.99 -4.81
C GLY A 46 -6.82 -0.20 -5.57
N ALA A 47 -6.40 0.03 -6.79
CA ALA A 47 -5.93 -1.03 -7.68
C ALA A 47 -4.58 -1.60 -7.30
N ARG A 48 -3.81 -0.92 -6.44
CA ARG A 48 -2.46 -1.34 -6.05
C ARG A 48 -1.54 -1.48 -7.25
N LEU A 49 -1.73 -0.63 -8.24
CA LEU A 49 -1.00 -0.74 -9.50
C LEU A 49 0.50 -0.52 -9.32
N ARG A 50 0.89 0.48 -8.54
CA ARG A 50 2.29 0.82 -8.35
C ARG A 50 3.09 -0.29 -7.69
N PRO A 51 2.63 -0.90 -6.59
CA PRO A 51 3.37 -2.01 -6.01
C PRO A 51 3.36 -3.25 -6.89
N GLU A 52 2.29 -3.51 -7.63
CA GLU A 52 2.26 -4.65 -8.56
C GLU A 52 3.29 -4.46 -9.66
N LEU A 53 3.40 -3.25 -10.18
CA LEU A 53 4.41 -2.95 -11.18
C LEU A 53 5.82 -3.13 -10.63
N CYS A 54 6.04 -2.68 -9.40
CA CYS A 54 7.33 -2.83 -8.74
C CYS A 54 7.72 -4.30 -8.63
N LEU A 55 6.80 -5.15 -8.19
CA LEU A 55 7.07 -6.58 -8.07
C LEU A 55 7.25 -7.24 -9.43
N ALA A 56 6.49 -6.80 -10.44
CA ALA A 56 6.62 -7.34 -11.79
C ALA A 56 8.00 -7.05 -12.36
N VAL A 57 8.48 -5.82 -12.17
CA VAL A 57 9.82 -5.45 -12.64
C VAL A 57 10.89 -6.26 -11.89
N ALA A 58 10.74 -6.39 -10.59
CA ALA A 58 11.69 -7.17 -9.79
C ALA A 58 11.74 -8.62 -10.28
N GLY A 59 10.56 -9.20 -10.57
CA GLY A 59 10.47 -10.55 -11.10
C GLY A 59 11.16 -10.68 -12.46
N ALA A 60 10.97 -9.70 -13.33
CA ALA A 60 11.61 -9.70 -14.64
C ALA A 60 13.12 -9.59 -14.53
N CYS A 61 13.62 -8.95 -13.48
CA CYS A 61 15.06 -8.80 -13.23
C CYS A 61 15.65 -9.97 -12.44
N GLY A 62 14.88 -11.02 -12.18
CA GLY A 62 15.38 -12.21 -11.52
C GLY A 62 14.97 -12.37 -10.07
N ASP A 63 14.38 -11.33 -9.47
CA ASP A 63 13.85 -11.38 -8.10
C ASP A 63 14.87 -11.95 -7.09
N ALA A 64 16.11 -11.48 -7.20
CA ALA A 64 17.19 -11.98 -6.36
C ALA A 64 16.99 -11.65 -4.87
N HIS A 65 16.25 -10.59 -4.58
CA HIS A 65 16.02 -10.10 -3.22
C HIS A 65 14.53 -9.84 -3.01
N PRO A 66 13.73 -10.92 -2.82
CA PRO A 66 12.27 -10.76 -2.72
C PRO A 66 11.83 -9.86 -1.57
N ALA A 67 12.52 -9.94 -0.43
CA ALA A 67 12.15 -9.11 0.73
C ALA A 67 12.38 -7.63 0.44
N LEU A 68 13.44 -7.32 -0.27
CA LEU A 68 13.74 -5.94 -0.65
C LEU A 68 12.72 -5.42 -1.66
N ALA A 69 12.37 -6.24 -2.64
CA ALA A 69 11.36 -5.88 -3.62
C ALA A 69 10.02 -5.61 -2.95
N GLU A 70 9.67 -6.44 -1.99
CA GLU A 70 8.42 -6.28 -1.25
C GLU A 70 8.43 -5.00 -0.42
N ALA A 71 9.53 -4.71 0.25
CA ALA A 71 9.66 -3.48 1.03
C ALA A 71 9.54 -2.25 0.14
N ALA A 72 10.15 -2.30 -1.04
CA ALA A 72 10.05 -1.20 -2.00
C ALA A 72 8.61 -1.02 -2.48
N ALA A 73 7.92 -2.10 -2.78
CA ALA A 73 6.55 -2.05 -3.23
C ALA A 73 5.64 -1.46 -2.16
N VAL A 74 5.81 -1.88 -0.92
CA VAL A 74 5.02 -1.36 0.20
C VAL A 74 5.30 0.12 0.41
N SER A 75 6.57 0.52 0.35
CA SER A 75 6.95 1.92 0.52
C SER A 75 6.29 2.82 -0.53
N ILE A 76 6.30 2.37 -1.77
CA ILE A 76 5.70 3.13 -2.87
C ILE A 76 4.19 3.29 -2.64
N GLU A 77 3.54 2.22 -2.23
CA GLU A 77 2.09 2.29 -2.02
C GLU A 77 1.74 3.16 -0.82
N LEU A 78 2.50 3.06 0.27
CA LEU A 78 2.25 3.89 1.44
C LEU A 78 2.45 5.37 1.12
N MET A 79 3.47 5.70 0.34
CA MET A 79 3.68 7.08 -0.10
C MET A 79 2.52 7.57 -0.96
N HIS A 80 2.01 6.69 -1.82
CA HIS A 80 0.87 7.03 -2.65
C HIS A 80 -0.37 7.30 -1.80
N CYS A 81 -0.64 6.42 -0.82
CA CYS A 81 -1.77 6.61 0.07
C CYS A 81 -1.64 7.90 0.87
N ALA A 82 -0.43 8.19 1.35
CA ALA A 82 -0.19 9.42 2.09
C ALA A 82 -0.42 10.65 1.23
N SER A 83 0.00 10.60 -0.03
CA SER A 83 -0.19 11.74 -0.94
C SER A 83 -1.66 11.99 -1.20
N LEU A 84 -2.46 10.94 -1.32
CA LEU A 84 -3.90 11.10 -1.53
C LEU A 84 -4.58 11.75 -0.32
N VAL A 85 -4.19 11.33 0.88
CA VAL A 85 -4.73 11.92 2.10
C VAL A 85 -4.31 13.39 2.19
N TYR A 86 -3.07 13.67 1.87
CA TYR A 86 -2.54 15.02 1.93
C TYR A 86 -3.29 15.96 0.99
N ASP A 87 -3.57 15.49 -0.21
CA ASP A 87 -4.31 16.28 -1.19
C ASP A 87 -5.75 16.53 -0.74
N ASP A 88 -6.33 15.62 0.02
CA ASP A 88 -7.70 15.72 0.49
C ASP A 88 -7.87 16.66 1.68
N LEU A 89 -6.78 17.15 2.25
CA LEU A 89 -6.86 18.06 3.39
C LEU A 89 -7.52 19.39 3.01
N PRO A 90 -8.18 20.04 3.96
CA PRO A 90 -8.88 21.30 3.67
C PRO A 90 -8.00 22.39 3.07
N CYS A 91 -6.71 22.38 3.37
CA CYS A 91 -5.79 23.38 2.82
C CYS A 91 -5.45 23.15 1.35
N PHE A 92 -5.85 22.03 0.80
CA PHE A 92 -5.61 21.72 -0.60
C PHE A 92 -6.94 21.55 -1.34
N ASP A 93 -7.48 20.33 -1.29
CA ASP A 93 -8.65 19.97 -2.09
C ASP A 93 -9.93 19.92 -1.28
N ASP A 94 -9.82 19.75 0.04
CA ASP A 94 -10.96 19.67 0.95
C ASP A 94 -12.01 18.68 0.44
N ALA A 95 -11.56 17.53 -0.03
CA ALA A 95 -12.43 16.53 -0.62
C ALA A 95 -13.28 15.85 0.45
N ALA A 96 -14.59 15.76 0.21
CA ALA A 96 -15.50 15.07 1.13
C ALA A 96 -15.35 13.55 0.99
N ILE A 97 -14.99 13.08 -0.20
CA ILE A 97 -14.87 11.68 -0.51
C ILE A 97 -13.45 11.42 -1.03
N ARG A 98 -12.80 10.42 -0.45
CA ARG A 98 -11.46 10.04 -0.85
C ARG A 98 -11.49 8.71 -1.58
N ARG A 99 -10.90 8.67 -2.79
CA ARG A 99 -10.73 7.44 -3.57
C ARG A 99 -12.04 6.73 -3.86
N SER A 100 -13.05 7.46 -4.16
CA SER A 100 -14.38 6.93 -4.49
C SER A 100 -15.10 6.28 -3.30
N GLU A 101 -14.68 6.56 -2.11
CA GLU A 101 -15.39 6.04 -0.93
C GLU A 101 -16.48 6.95 -0.44
#